data_a8bba70816f592a0f16d89d0d92cb12a
#
_entry.id   a8bba70816f592a0f16d89d0d92cb12a
#
_cell.length_a   1.000
_cell.length_b   1.000
_cell.length_c   1.000
_cell.angle_alpha   90.00
_cell.angle_beta   90.00
_cell.angle_gamma   90.00
#
_symmetry.space_group_name_H-M   'P 1'
#
loop_
_entity.id
_entity.type
_entity.pdbx_description
1 polymer ?
#
loop_
_entity_poly.entity_id
_entity_poly.type
_entity_poly.pdbx_seq_one_letter_code
_entity_poly.pdbx_strand_id
1 'polypeptide(L)'
;SNKDIQLIDVKWWLKKSNEMLKILQNFHSNFPLRDGINKKELIQKLFPGYERRIASNLFDILGQNSKFNHKSDLVSLNENNNSRSKHTEEISEIIKSISNNTNPLIQTGEIDKEVISYLINKSIIIRLANGIYVKQEWFNLSKEKILKHFEDNDKLEIQTAKSILNTSRKITVAFLEKLDSDNTTKRIENNRILMK
;
A
#
# COMPACT_ATOMS: atom_id res chain seq x y z
N SER A 1 -14.87 -11.16 38.41
CA SER A 1 -13.67 -11.09 37.56
C SER A 1 -12.63 -10.28 38.31
N ASN A 2 -11.57 -10.94 38.79
CA ASN A 2 -10.41 -10.27 39.37
C ASN A 2 -9.78 -9.43 38.25
N LYS A 3 -9.89 -8.10 38.35
CA LYS A 3 -9.08 -7.19 37.56
C LYS A 3 -7.71 -7.16 38.22
N ASP A 4 -6.72 -7.83 37.63
CA ASP A 4 -5.33 -7.70 38.03
C ASP A 4 -4.93 -6.25 37.90
N ILE A 5 -4.64 -5.58 39.02
CA ILE A 5 -4.11 -4.21 39.02
C ILE A 5 -2.64 -4.30 38.66
N GLN A 6 -2.27 -3.79 37.50
CA GLN A 6 -0.87 -3.66 37.11
C GLN A 6 -0.36 -2.29 37.50
N LEU A 7 0.66 -2.24 38.36
CA LEU A 7 1.36 -1.02 38.75
C LEU A 7 2.59 -0.84 37.86
N ILE A 8 2.70 0.32 37.24
CA ILE A 8 3.84 0.70 36.41
C ILE A 8 4.54 1.92 37.04
N ASP A 9 5.85 1.84 37.14
CA ASP A 9 6.64 2.98 37.61
C ASP A 9 6.53 4.14 36.62
N VAL A 10 6.23 5.34 37.12
CA VAL A 10 6.00 6.53 36.30
C VAL A 10 7.25 6.93 35.55
N LYS A 11 8.46 6.79 36.14
CA LYS A 11 9.72 7.11 35.45
C LYS A 11 9.98 6.14 34.31
N TRP A 12 9.70 4.86 34.53
CA TRP A 12 9.80 3.85 33.49
C TRP A 12 8.82 4.14 32.35
N TRP A 13 7.57 4.47 32.68
CA TRP A 13 6.55 4.81 31.68
C TRP A 13 6.93 6.02 30.83
N LEU A 14 7.41 7.11 31.48
CA LEU A 14 7.89 8.30 30.80
C LEU A 14 9.09 8.00 29.88
N LYS A 15 10.04 7.18 30.35
CA LYS A 15 11.20 6.76 29.57
C LYS A 15 10.76 6.01 28.32
N LYS A 16 9.85 5.02 28.45
CA LYS A 16 9.36 4.22 27.33
C LYS A 16 8.49 5.03 26.36
N SER A 17 7.68 5.94 26.85
CA SER A 17 6.93 6.88 26.01
C SER A 17 7.86 7.77 25.17
N ASN A 18 8.96 8.25 25.75
CA ASN A 18 9.95 9.04 25.03
C ASN A 18 10.74 8.19 24.01
N GLU A 19 11.06 6.94 24.33
CA GLU A 19 11.68 6.00 23.37
C GLU A 19 10.75 5.77 22.17
N MET A 20 9.48 5.52 22.41
CA MET A 20 8.46 5.35 21.37
C MET A 20 8.33 6.61 20.49
N LEU A 21 8.31 7.79 21.11
CA LEU A 21 8.28 9.07 20.40
C LEU A 21 9.47 9.22 19.46
N LYS A 22 10.69 8.95 19.95
CA LYS A 22 11.92 9.03 19.14
C LYS A 22 11.90 8.03 17.96
N ILE A 23 11.45 6.79 18.19
CA ILE A 23 11.35 5.80 17.13
C ILE A 23 10.40 6.27 16.03
N LEU A 24 9.22 6.80 16.41
CA LEU A 24 8.23 7.30 15.48
C LEU A 24 8.71 8.56 14.74
N GLN A 25 9.38 9.49 15.42
CA GLN A 25 9.98 10.68 14.80
C GLN A 25 11.02 10.27 13.73
N ASN A 26 11.95 9.37 14.09
CA ASN A 26 12.94 8.86 13.15
C ASN A 26 12.29 8.12 11.97
N PHE A 27 11.25 7.31 12.25
CA PHE A 27 10.53 6.63 11.19
C PHE A 27 9.90 7.62 10.21
N HIS A 28 9.19 8.63 10.69
CA HIS A 28 8.55 9.62 9.83
C HIS A 28 9.53 10.55 9.11
N SER A 29 10.71 10.79 9.70
CA SER A 29 11.78 11.54 9.01
C SER A 29 12.39 10.75 7.87
N ASN A 30 12.57 9.43 8.05
CA ASN A 30 13.13 8.55 7.01
C ASN A 30 12.09 8.09 5.98
N PHE A 31 10.83 8.03 6.37
CA PHE A 31 9.71 7.52 5.55
C PHE A 31 8.50 8.46 5.63
N PRO A 32 8.61 9.69 5.13
CA PRO A 32 7.58 10.72 5.30
C PRO A 32 6.24 10.39 4.65
N LEU A 33 6.24 9.51 3.65
CA LEU A 33 5.06 9.10 2.89
C LEU A 33 4.31 7.91 3.49
N ARG A 34 4.89 7.24 4.47
CA ARG A 34 4.24 6.10 5.14
C ARG A 34 3.30 6.58 6.24
N ASP A 35 2.13 5.98 6.30
CA ASP A 35 1.10 6.33 7.30
C ASP A 35 1.50 5.98 8.74
N GLY A 36 2.48 5.09 8.93
CA GLY A 36 2.98 4.68 10.24
C GLY A 36 3.88 3.44 10.16
N ILE A 37 4.50 3.11 11.29
CA ILE A 37 5.27 1.88 11.49
C ILE A 37 4.33 0.73 11.88
N ASN A 38 4.64 -0.50 11.47
CA ASN A 38 3.87 -1.67 11.87
C ASN A 38 3.92 -1.89 13.39
N LYS A 39 2.77 -2.12 14.04
CA LYS A 39 2.64 -2.32 15.48
C LYS A 39 3.59 -3.40 16.01
N LYS A 40 3.70 -4.55 15.30
CA LYS A 40 4.59 -5.65 15.74
C LYS A 40 6.06 -5.25 15.70
N GLU A 41 6.47 -4.53 14.65
CA GLU A 41 7.83 -4.00 14.52
C GLU A 41 8.14 -2.99 15.64
N LEU A 42 7.22 -2.09 15.92
CA LEU A 42 7.38 -1.09 16.99
C LEU A 42 7.49 -1.74 18.36
N ILE A 43 6.64 -2.74 18.67
CA ILE A 43 6.71 -3.52 19.92
C ILE A 43 8.08 -4.19 20.05
N GLN A 44 8.60 -4.82 19.00
CA GLN A 44 9.89 -5.49 19.01
C GLN A 44 11.04 -4.52 19.27
N LYS A 45 10.98 -3.30 18.72
CA LYS A 45 11.97 -2.24 18.95
C LYS A 45 11.93 -1.68 20.36
N LEU A 46 10.73 -1.52 20.94
CA LEU A 46 10.54 -0.97 22.29
C LEU A 46 10.86 -1.95 23.41
N PHE A 47 10.59 -3.23 23.19
CA PHE A 47 10.67 -4.28 24.20
C PHE A 47 11.51 -5.47 23.73
N PRO A 48 12.79 -5.24 23.36
CA PRO A 48 13.66 -6.34 22.95
C PRO A 48 13.86 -7.31 24.12
N GLY A 49 13.64 -8.60 23.87
CA GLY A 49 13.81 -9.66 24.87
C GLY A 49 12.64 -9.87 25.83
N TYR A 50 11.56 -9.08 25.72
CA TYR A 50 10.33 -9.34 26.50
C TYR A 50 9.50 -10.45 25.85
N GLU A 51 8.82 -11.24 26.71
CA GLU A 51 7.79 -12.19 26.22
C GLU A 51 6.71 -11.42 25.44
N ARG A 52 6.28 -11.98 24.30
CA ARG A 52 5.37 -11.32 23.36
C ARG A 52 4.08 -10.79 24.00
N ARG A 53 3.49 -11.58 24.92
CA ARG A 53 2.26 -11.19 25.64
C ARG A 53 2.49 -9.98 26.54
N ILE A 54 3.58 -9.98 27.29
CA ILE A 54 3.95 -8.88 28.20
C ILE A 54 4.25 -7.60 27.38
N ALA A 55 5.06 -7.73 26.33
CA ALA A 55 5.40 -6.61 25.45
C ALA A 55 4.15 -5.97 24.80
N SER A 56 3.17 -6.79 24.39
CA SER A 56 1.91 -6.30 23.82
C SER A 56 1.08 -5.54 24.88
N ASN A 57 0.95 -6.08 26.08
CA ASN A 57 0.21 -5.41 27.16
C ASN A 57 0.84 -4.06 27.54
N LEU A 58 2.17 -4.02 27.69
CA LEU A 58 2.89 -2.78 27.98
C LEU A 58 2.73 -1.76 26.85
N PHE A 59 2.76 -2.21 25.59
CA PHE A 59 2.53 -1.36 24.46
C PHE A 59 1.13 -0.76 24.44
N ASP A 60 0.09 -1.56 24.74
CA ASP A 60 -1.30 -1.10 24.78
C ASP A 60 -1.52 -0.03 25.86
N ILE A 61 -0.79 -0.12 26.99
CA ILE A 61 -0.79 0.92 28.04
C ILE A 61 -0.09 2.20 27.52
N LEU A 62 1.07 2.09 26.87
CA LEU A 62 1.76 3.25 26.27
C LEU A 62 0.93 3.90 25.17
N GLY A 63 0.22 3.10 24.37
CA GLY A 63 -0.59 3.55 23.25
C GLY A 63 -1.84 4.36 23.64
N GLN A 64 -2.25 4.37 24.90
CA GLN A 64 -3.33 5.23 25.40
C GLN A 64 -2.95 6.72 25.44
N ASN A 65 -1.69 7.06 25.21
CA ASN A 65 -1.24 8.44 25.13
C ASN A 65 -1.76 9.13 23.85
N SER A 66 -2.39 10.29 23.99
CA SER A 66 -2.97 11.08 22.93
C SER A 66 -1.99 11.55 21.82
N LYS A 67 -0.67 11.41 22.05
CA LYS A 67 0.36 11.73 21.06
C LYS A 67 0.46 10.71 19.92
N PHE A 68 -0.08 9.51 20.11
CA PHE A 68 0.03 8.40 19.18
C PHE A 68 -1.31 8.09 18.53
N ASN A 69 -1.28 7.85 17.22
CA ASN A 69 -2.45 7.42 16.46
C ASN A 69 -2.29 5.95 16.09
N HIS A 70 -3.35 5.19 16.33
CA HIS A 70 -3.43 3.77 16.00
C HIS A 70 -4.47 3.59 14.90
N LYS A 71 -4.05 3.14 13.74
CA LYS A 71 -4.95 2.83 12.63
C LYS A 71 -4.65 1.42 12.11
N SER A 72 -5.54 0.47 12.39
CA SER A 72 -5.31 -0.95 12.10
C SER A 72 -4.01 -1.44 12.75
N ASP A 73 -3.07 -1.98 11.97
CA ASP A 73 -1.77 -2.46 12.43
C ASP A 73 -0.65 -1.39 12.33
N LEU A 74 -1.00 -0.13 12.08
CA LEU A 74 -0.04 0.96 11.97
C LEU A 74 -0.12 1.91 13.15
N VAL A 75 1.03 2.42 13.56
CA VAL A 75 1.20 3.40 14.63
C VAL A 75 1.95 4.62 14.11
N SER A 76 1.41 5.81 14.36
CA SER A 76 1.99 7.08 13.92
C SER A 76 1.89 8.16 14.99
N LEU A 77 2.53 9.29 14.75
CA LEU A 77 2.36 10.50 15.57
C LEU A 77 1.13 11.29 15.11
N ASN A 78 0.37 11.84 16.07
CA ASN A 78 -0.79 12.69 15.74
C ASN A 78 -0.41 14.00 15.02
N GLU A 79 0.79 14.53 15.24
CA GLU A 79 1.29 15.80 14.69
C GLU A 79 2.00 15.67 13.34
N ASN A 80 1.89 14.54 12.66
CA ASN A 80 2.70 14.22 11.47
C ASN A 80 2.32 14.98 10.19
N ASN A 81 1.56 16.08 10.30
CA ASN A 81 1.14 16.87 9.15
C ASN A 81 2.27 17.74 8.56
N ASN A 82 3.29 18.10 9.34
CA ASN A 82 4.33 19.06 8.91
C ASN A 82 5.47 18.46 8.06
N SER A 83 5.80 17.18 8.23
CA SER A 83 6.80 16.52 7.38
C SER A 83 6.25 16.10 6.01
N ARG A 84 4.92 15.97 5.88
CA ARG A 84 4.24 15.70 4.60
C ARG A 84 4.29 16.88 3.64
N SER A 85 4.44 18.12 4.12
CA SER A 85 4.31 19.33 3.30
C SER A 85 5.38 19.44 2.21
N LYS A 86 6.64 19.05 2.47
CA LYS A 86 7.72 19.14 1.47
C LYS A 86 7.58 18.17 0.30
N HIS A 87 7.03 16.97 0.52
CA HIS A 87 6.78 16.00 -0.54
C HIS A 87 5.41 16.16 -1.19
N THR A 88 4.52 16.96 -0.60
CA THR A 88 3.14 17.14 -1.10
C THR A 88 3.13 17.84 -2.45
N GLU A 89 3.99 18.82 -2.68
CA GLU A 89 4.09 19.55 -3.96
C GLU A 89 4.61 18.62 -5.06
N GLU A 90 5.73 17.93 -4.84
CA GLU A 90 6.30 16.98 -5.78
C GLU A 90 5.29 15.86 -6.15
N ILE A 91 4.64 15.27 -5.14
CA ILE A 91 3.61 14.24 -5.35
C ILE A 91 2.42 14.82 -6.12
N SER A 92 2.00 16.05 -5.82
CA SER A 92 0.91 16.73 -6.51
C SER A 92 1.22 16.94 -8.00
N GLU A 93 2.47 17.32 -8.31
CA GLU A 93 2.93 17.47 -9.69
C GLU A 93 2.96 16.12 -10.43
N ILE A 94 3.48 15.07 -9.78
CA ILE A 94 3.48 13.72 -10.33
C ILE A 94 2.04 13.24 -10.60
N ILE A 95 1.13 13.42 -9.65
CA ILE A 95 -0.28 13.03 -9.81
C ILE A 95 -0.92 13.80 -10.97
N LYS A 96 -0.68 15.12 -11.08
CA LYS A 96 -1.18 15.93 -12.19
C LYS A 96 -0.63 15.44 -13.52
N SER A 97 0.67 15.14 -13.61
CA SER A 97 1.29 14.62 -14.83
C SER A 97 0.70 13.27 -15.24
N ILE A 98 0.47 12.38 -14.26
CA ILE A 98 -0.19 11.08 -14.49
C ILE A 98 -1.62 11.29 -14.99
N SER A 99 -2.39 12.18 -14.36
CA SER A 99 -3.79 12.42 -14.72
C SER A 99 -3.94 13.00 -16.12
N ASN A 100 -3.09 13.95 -16.47
CA ASN A 100 -3.13 14.64 -17.77
C ASN A 100 -2.61 13.80 -18.94
N ASN A 101 -1.84 12.74 -18.67
CA ASN A 101 -1.31 11.88 -19.72
C ASN A 101 -2.40 10.95 -20.26
N THR A 102 -2.61 10.92 -21.57
CA THR A 102 -3.55 10.00 -22.23
C THR A 102 -3.04 8.56 -22.29
N ASN A 103 -1.72 8.35 -22.21
CA ASN A 103 -1.12 7.02 -22.16
C ASN A 103 -1.35 6.40 -20.78
N PRO A 104 -1.89 5.17 -20.69
CA PRO A 104 -2.04 4.49 -19.42
C PRO A 104 -0.72 4.09 -18.75
N LEU A 105 0.34 3.94 -19.53
CA LEU A 105 1.67 3.52 -19.06
C LEU A 105 2.32 4.63 -18.23
N ILE A 106 2.80 4.29 -17.05
CA ILE A 106 3.55 5.18 -16.18
C ILE A 106 5.04 4.86 -16.28
N GLN A 107 5.83 5.85 -16.68
CA GLN A 107 7.29 5.74 -16.67
C GLN A 107 7.80 6.07 -15.27
N THR A 108 8.39 5.07 -14.60
CA THR A 108 8.80 5.18 -13.19
C THR A 108 10.31 5.35 -13.01
N GLY A 109 11.08 5.46 -14.09
CA GLY A 109 12.54 5.47 -14.03
C GLY A 109 13.16 6.61 -13.19
N GLU A 110 12.49 7.76 -13.10
CA GLU A 110 12.92 8.94 -12.34
C GLU A 110 12.14 9.12 -11.03
N ILE A 111 11.12 8.30 -10.78
CA ILE A 111 10.26 8.42 -9.60
C ILE A 111 10.85 7.59 -8.46
N ASP A 112 10.98 8.19 -7.29
CA ASP A 112 11.45 7.51 -6.08
C ASP A 112 10.54 6.32 -5.71
N LYS A 113 11.15 5.23 -5.21
CA LYS A 113 10.43 4.00 -4.85
C LYS A 113 9.39 4.21 -3.74
N GLU A 114 9.62 5.14 -2.83
CA GLU A 114 8.66 5.49 -1.78
C GLU A 114 7.45 6.22 -2.37
N VAL A 115 7.67 7.11 -3.34
CA VAL A 115 6.59 7.78 -4.07
C VAL A 115 5.78 6.76 -4.86
N ILE A 116 6.42 5.83 -5.56
CA ILE A 116 5.71 4.73 -6.26
C ILE A 116 4.86 3.91 -5.28
N SER A 117 5.43 3.53 -4.14
CA SER A 117 4.70 2.78 -3.10
C SER A 117 3.51 3.58 -2.55
N TYR A 118 3.69 4.88 -2.34
CA TYR A 118 2.61 5.79 -1.94
C TYR A 118 1.49 5.84 -2.98
N LEU A 119 1.83 6.03 -4.27
CA LEU A 119 0.84 6.09 -5.35
C LEU A 119 0.05 4.78 -5.50
N ILE A 120 0.70 3.62 -5.29
CA ILE A 120 0.02 2.31 -5.25
C ILE A 120 -0.94 2.24 -4.06
N ASN A 121 -0.48 2.60 -2.85
CA ASN A 121 -1.30 2.57 -1.63
C ASN A 121 -2.50 3.51 -1.70
N LYS A 122 -2.38 4.61 -2.45
CA LYS A 122 -3.50 5.54 -2.73
C LYS A 122 -4.36 5.12 -3.92
N SER A 123 -4.10 3.95 -4.51
CA SER A 123 -4.83 3.45 -5.69
C SER A 123 -4.83 4.43 -6.87
N ILE A 124 -3.74 5.18 -7.05
CA ILE A 124 -3.55 6.09 -8.19
C ILE A 124 -2.96 5.31 -9.37
N ILE A 125 -2.01 4.44 -9.06
CA ILE A 125 -1.38 3.53 -10.03
C ILE A 125 -1.46 2.08 -9.54
N ILE A 126 -1.37 1.15 -10.46
CA ILE A 126 -1.28 -0.28 -10.17
C ILE A 126 -0.08 -0.89 -10.88
N ARG A 127 0.58 -1.82 -10.21
CA ARG A 127 1.66 -2.61 -10.79
C ARG A 127 1.10 -3.84 -11.49
N LEU A 128 1.37 -3.95 -12.76
CA LEU A 128 1.14 -5.15 -13.58
C LEU A 128 2.33 -6.11 -13.50
N ALA A 129 2.25 -7.24 -14.20
CA ALA A 129 3.36 -8.15 -14.39
C ALA A 129 4.59 -7.44 -15.04
N ASN A 130 5.77 -8.02 -14.88
CA ASN A 130 7.02 -7.52 -15.45
C ASN A 130 7.39 -6.07 -15.05
N GLY A 131 6.90 -5.59 -13.88
CA GLY A 131 7.26 -4.26 -13.38
C GLY A 131 6.66 -3.11 -14.16
N ILE A 132 5.60 -3.35 -14.93
CA ILE A 132 4.86 -2.32 -15.65
C ILE A 132 3.88 -1.65 -14.69
N TYR A 133 3.81 -0.32 -14.71
CA TYR A 133 2.85 0.46 -13.93
C TYR A 133 1.88 1.17 -14.86
N VAL A 134 0.59 1.14 -14.50
CA VAL A 134 -0.47 1.83 -15.23
C VAL A 134 -1.37 2.60 -14.29
N LYS A 135 -2.17 3.52 -14.82
CA LYS A 135 -3.21 4.20 -14.04
C LYS A 135 -4.21 3.19 -13.50
N GLN A 136 -4.58 3.32 -12.23
CA GLN A 136 -5.57 2.46 -11.60
C GLN A 136 -6.93 2.57 -12.29
N GLU A 137 -7.35 3.78 -12.65
CA GLU A 137 -8.58 4.03 -13.38
C GLU A 137 -8.62 3.27 -14.71
N TRP A 138 -7.54 3.38 -15.51
CA TRP A 138 -7.45 2.65 -16.77
C TRP A 138 -7.52 1.13 -16.57
N PHE A 139 -6.88 0.62 -15.51
CA PHE A 139 -6.94 -0.81 -15.18
C PHE A 139 -8.36 -1.25 -14.88
N ASN A 140 -9.11 -0.48 -14.07
CA ASN A 140 -10.48 -0.81 -13.69
C ASN A 140 -11.41 -0.80 -14.91
N LEU A 141 -11.38 0.26 -15.71
CA LEU A 141 -12.16 0.35 -16.95
C LEU A 141 -11.80 -0.75 -17.96
N SER A 142 -10.53 -1.10 -18.04
CA SER A 142 -10.05 -2.19 -18.90
C SER A 142 -10.53 -3.55 -18.41
N LYS A 143 -10.55 -3.78 -17.10
CA LYS A 143 -11.08 -4.99 -16.48
C LYS A 143 -12.59 -5.14 -16.78
N GLU A 144 -13.36 -4.08 -16.64
CA GLU A 144 -14.80 -4.09 -16.98
C GLU A 144 -15.05 -4.45 -18.45
N LYS A 145 -14.26 -3.89 -19.38
CA LYS A 145 -14.36 -4.24 -20.80
C LYS A 145 -14.07 -5.72 -21.08
N ILE A 146 -13.07 -6.28 -20.42
CA ILE A 146 -12.73 -7.70 -20.54
C ILE A 146 -13.81 -8.58 -19.93
N LEU A 147 -14.36 -8.22 -18.76
CA LEU A 147 -15.46 -8.97 -18.15
C LEU A 147 -16.71 -8.96 -19.03
N LYS A 148 -17.03 -7.81 -19.63
CA LYS A 148 -18.14 -7.70 -20.59
C LYS A 148 -17.95 -8.61 -21.81
N HIS A 149 -16.72 -8.77 -22.32
CA HIS A 149 -16.45 -9.72 -23.40
C HIS A 149 -16.83 -11.17 -23.02
N PHE A 150 -16.63 -11.55 -21.74
CA PHE A 150 -16.96 -12.87 -21.24
C PHE A 150 -18.47 -13.09 -21.00
N GLU A 151 -19.32 -12.07 -21.10
CA GLU A 151 -20.77 -12.25 -21.06
C GLU A 151 -21.28 -13.02 -22.30
N ASP A 152 -20.63 -12.82 -23.46
CA ASP A 152 -21.00 -13.42 -24.74
C ASP A 152 -19.98 -14.46 -25.24
N ASN A 153 -18.83 -14.62 -24.58
CA ASN A 153 -17.74 -15.45 -25.05
C ASN A 153 -17.08 -16.26 -23.92
N ASP A 154 -16.89 -17.55 -24.10
CA ASP A 154 -16.23 -18.43 -23.10
C ASP A 154 -14.71 -18.26 -23.05
N LYS A 155 -14.10 -17.68 -24.10
CA LYS A 155 -12.65 -17.60 -24.29
C LYS A 155 -12.23 -16.21 -24.75
N LEU A 156 -11.04 -15.81 -24.36
CA LEU A 156 -10.40 -14.55 -24.75
C LEU A 156 -9.00 -14.82 -25.29
N GLU A 157 -8.77 -14.49 -26.57
CA GLU A 157 -7.46 -14.51 -27.20
C GLU A 157 -6.68 -13.21 -26.91
N ILE A 158 -5.34 -13.28 -26.94
CA ILE A 158 -4.48 -12.09 -26.74
C ILE A 158 -4.77 -11.00 -27.77
N GLN A 159 -5.03 -11.38 -29.04
CA GLN A 159 -5.30 -10.42 -30.10
C GLN A 159 -6.62 -9.68 -29.89
N THR A 160 -7.66 -10.40 -29.46
CA THR A 160 -8.95 -9.83 -29.10
C THR A 160 -8.80 -8.89 -27.90
N ALA A 161 -8.10 -9.33 -26.85
CA ALA A 161 -7.82 -8.49 -25.68
C ALA A 161 -7.06 -7.20 -26.07
N LYS A 162 -6.06 -7.30 -26.94
CA LYS A 162 -5.32 -6.13 -27.46
C LYS A 162 -6.25 -5.13 -28.15
N SER A 163 -7.18 -5.61 -28.95
CA SER A 163 -8.17 -4.76 -29.64
C SER A 163 -9.13 -4.10 -28.65
N ILE A 164 -9.67 -4.86 -27.68
CA ILE A 164 -10.55 -4.32 -26.63
C ILE A 164 -9.87 -3.24 -25.80
N LEU A 165 -8.61 -3.48 -25.41
CA LEU A 165 -7.82 -2.57 -24.55
C LEU A 165 -7.21 -1.39 -25.33
N ASN A 166 -7.19 -1.46 -26.65
CA ASN A 166 -6.56 -0.48 -27.53
C ASN A 166 -5.16 -0.08 -27.07
N THR A 167 -4.30 -1.09 -26.82
CA THR A 167 -2.96 -0.87 -26.26
C THR A 167 -1.92 -1.79 -26.89
N SER A 168 -0.64 -1.66 -26.51
CA SER A 168 0.41 -2.50 -27.04
C SER A 168 0.32 -3.95 -26.53
N ARG A 169 0.82 -4.92 -27.35
CA ARG A 169 0.88 -6.32 -26.94
C ARG A 169 1.57 -6.50 -25.57
N LYS A 170 2.64 -5.74 -25.30
CA LYS A 170 3.38 -5.81 -24.02
C LYS A 170 2.50 -5.47 -22.84
N ILE A 171 1.72 -4.39 -22.93
CA ILE A 171 0.80 -3.97 -21.85
C ILE A 171 -0.37 -4.95 -21.75
N THR A 172 -0.92 -5.40 -22.87
CA THR A 172 -2.02 -6.40 -22.92
C THR A 172 -1.62 -7.69 -22.18
N VAL A 173 -0.44 -8.24 -22.47
CA VAL A 173 0.03 -9.47 -21.81
C VAL A 173 0.18 -9.23 -20.31
N ALA A 174 0.86 -8.16 -19.91
CA ALA A 174 1.05 -7.84 -18.49
C ALA A 174 -0.29 -7.62 -17.75
N PHE A 175 -1.26 -7.02 -18.40
CA PHE A 175 -2.62 -6.82 -17.88
C PHE A 175 -3.33 -8.17 -17.66
N LEU A 176 -3.30 -9.05 -18.66
CA LEU A 176 -3.93 -10.38 -18.57
C LEU A 176 -3.24 -11.26 -17.50
N GLU A 177 -1.90 -11.21 -17.39
CA GLU A 177 -1.17 -11.90 -16.33
C GLU A 177 -1.54 -11.37 -14.94
N LYS A 178 -1.85 -10.07 -14.82
CA LYS A 178 -2.37 -9.50 -13.57
C LYS A 178 -3.76 -10.04 -13.25
N LEU A 179 -4.67 -10.15 -14.24
CA LEU A 179 -6.00 -10.77 -14.04
C LEU A 179 -5.89 -12.25 -13.66
N ASP A 180 -4.94 -12.98 -14.26
CA ASP A 180 -4.65 -14.37 -13.90
C ASP A 180 -4.16 -14.49 -12.45
N SER A 181 -3.25 -13.60 -12.02
CA SER A 181 -2.74 -13.57 -10.63
C SER A 181 -3.81 -13.19 -9.60
N ASP A 182 -4.79 -12.38 -10.00
CA ASP A 182 -5.92 -11.97 -9.17
C ASP A 182 -7.07 -12.99 -9.18
N ASN A 183 -6.86 -14.17 -9.79
CA ASN A 183 -7.87 -15.21 -9.96
C ASN A 183 -9.15 -14.72 -10.67
N THR A 184 -9.06 -13.68 -11.48
CA THR A 184 -10.17 -13.21 -12.32
C THR A 184 -10.27 -14.06 -13.58
N THR A 185 -9.13 -14.38 -14.19
CA THR A 185 -9.02 -15.24 -15.35
C THR A 185 -8.02 -16.35 -15.12
N LYS A 186 -8.04 -17.34 -16.01
CA LYS A 186 -7.05 -18.43 -16.04
C LYS A 186 -6.58 -18.65 -17.48
N ARG A 187 -5.28 -18.73 -17.66
CA ARG A 187 -4.70 -19.08 -18.95
C ARG A 187 -4.87 -20.57 -19.25
N ILE A 188 -5.41 -20.89 -20.41
CA ILE A 188 -5.49 -22.23 -21.00
C ILE A 188 -4.89 -22.14 -22.40
N GLU A 189 -3.72 -22.73 -22.60
CA GLU A 189 -2.95 -22.65 -23.86
C GLU A 189 -2.74 -21.20 -24.31
N ASN A 190 -3.35 -20.82 -25.46
CA ASN A 190 -3.27 -19.47 -26.02
C ASN A 190 -4.44 -18.55 -25.63
N ASN A 191 -5.42 -19.08 -24.88
CA ASN A 191 -6.63 -18.37 -24.49
C ASN A 191 -6.66 -18.13 -22.98
N ARG A 192 -7.60 -17.30 -22.55
CA ARG A 192 -8.03 -17.16 -21.15
C ARG A 192 -9.50 -17.49 -21.03
N ILE A 193 -9.86 -18.00 -19.87
CA ILE A 193 -11.23 -18.23 -19.47
C ILE A 193 -11.51 -17.43 -18.19
N LEU A 194 -12.77 -17.08 -17.96
CA LEU A 194 -13.20 -16.45 -16.72
C LEU A 194 -13.19 -17.50 -15.59
N MET A 195 -12.65 -17.12 -14.44
CA MET A 195 -12.74 -17.94 -13.22
C MET A 195 -14.10 -17.69 -12.55
N LYS A 196 -14.76 -18.78 -12.18
CA LYS A 196 -16.06 -18.76 -11.46
C LYS A 196 -15.83 -18.64 -9.96
#